data_7d36800f35d98384d987cd00567cd0cb
#
_entry.id   7d36800f35d98384d987cd00567cd0cb
#
_cell.length_a   1.000
_cell.length_b   1.000
_cell.length_c   1.000
_cell.angle_alpha   90.00
_cell.angle_beta   90.00
_cell.angle_gamma   90.00
#
_symmetry.space_group_name_H-M   'P 1'
#
loop_
_entity.id
_entity.type
_entity.pdbx_description
1 polymer ?
#
loop_
_entity_poly.entity_id
_entity_poly.type
_entity_poly.pdbx_seq_one_letter_code
_entity_poly.pdbx_strand_id
1 'polypeptide(L)'
;MSQTLIAALQNPALYPHPVERFEVIETHISWVLLTGPYAYKIKKPMDFGFLDFTSLDKRRFYCNEELRLNQRLTDDLYLEVLPITGSEEAPRIGGDGEAIEYLLKMRQFPQDNLLAAIQGRGELSNQHIDELAEQIAHFHQNTPKVPLEHPLGTAESCMAPVRQNFEQVRPLLKDKADLQQLDALEAWAESSFERLLPVLQERKAKGFIRECHGDIHLGNAALIDGRVVLFDCIEFNEPFRFTDVCADFAFLAMDLEDRGLKCHARRFVSLYLEHTGDYQALELLNFYKAYRAMVRAKVALFSLGYQTDAVQRAATLRQYRNYANLAESYSAIPSRFLAVTHGVSAVGKSQVAMRLVEALGAVRLRSDIERKRLFGEQPEHDRGQFAAGIYSSQASEATYAHLHQLAAKILQAGYPVVIDAAYLKQKQRQAACHIAEETGVPFLILDCQAPEAVIAGWLAQRQAEGKDPSDATLDVIRTQQATREPLTAAETVQSKRVDTHDAASLDGLVDGIRQRLPGL
;
A
#
# COMPACT_ATOMS: atom_id res chain seq x y z
N MET A 1 -32.57 -15.33 -9.21
CA MET A 1 -31.86 -15.57 -10.49
C MET A 1 -31.53 -17.04 -10.54
N SER A 2 -31.88 -17.66 -11.63
CA SER A 2 -31.76 -19.10 -11.77
C SER A 2 -30.45 -19.46 -12.52
N GLN A 3 -29.94 -20.67 -12.28
CA GLN A 3 -28.89 -21.24 -13.14
C GLN A 3 -29.33 -21.30 -14.61
N THR A 4 -30.64 -21.26 -14.87
CA THR A 4 -31.24 -21.20 -16.20
C THR A 4 -30.78 -19.97 -16.96
N LEU A 5 -30.81 -18.78 -16.36
CA LEU A 5 -30.35 -17.55 -17.02
C LEU A 5 -28.85 -17.61 -17.34
N ILE A 6 -28.01 -18.07 -16.40
CA ILE A 6 -26.57 -18.19 -16.64
C ILE A 6 -26.25 -19.20 -17.73
N ALA A 7 -26.99 -20.32 -17.83
CA ALA A 7 -26.87 -21.28 -18.90
C ALA A 7 -27.30 -20.69 -20.25
N ALA A 8 -28.44 -19.97 -20.28
CA ALA A 8 -28.96 -19.34 -21.49
C ALA A 8 -28.05 -18.22 -22.03
N LEU A 9 -27.36 -17.49 -21.14
CA LEU A 9 -26.37 -16.46 -21.52
C LEU A 9 -25.10 -17.04 -22.16
N GLN A 10 -24.86 -18.34 -22.10
CA GLN A 10 -23.74 -18.99 -22.81
C GLN A 10 -24.07 -19.29 -24.30
N ASN A 11 -24.91 -18.46 -24.89
CA ASN A 11 -25.20 -18.52 -26.33
C ASN A 11 -24.43 -17.44 -27.10
N PRO A 12 -23.49 -17.80 -28.01
CA PRO A 12 -22.68 -16.82 -28.74
C PRO A 12 -23.49 -15.77 -29.52
N ALA A 13 -24.71 -16.14 -29.98
CA ALA A 13 -25.57 -15.24 -30.75
C ALA A 13 -26.08 -14.01 -29.96
N LEU A 14 -25.94 -14.00 -28.64
CA LEU A 14 -26.36 -12.88 -27.77
C LEU A 14 -25.32 -11.75 -27.75
N TYR A 15 -24.12 -11.99 -28.22
CA TYR A 15 -23.00 -11.06 -28.09
C TYR A 15 -22.68 -10.36 -29.41
N PRO A 16 -22.35 -9.05 -29.39
CA PRO A 16 -22.02 -8.29 -30.59
C PRO A 16 -20.61 -8.58 -31.13
N HIS A 17 -19.90 -9.53 -30.54
CA HIS A 17 -18.56 -9.97 -30.95
C HIS A 17 -18.48 -11.50 -31.02
N PRO A 18 -17.52 -12.08 -31.75
CA PRO A 18 -17.31 -13.50 -31.76
C PRO A 18 -16.99 -14.08 -30.39
N VAL A 19 -17.62 -15.18 -30.01
CA VAL A 19 -17.35 -15.92 -28.78
C VAL A 19 -17.03 -17.37 -29.17
N GLU A 20 -15.77 -17.74 -29.03
CA GLU A 20 -15.31 -19.11 -29.35
C GLU A 20 -15.57 -20.07 -28.20
N ARG A 21 -15.44 -19.57 -26.96
CA ARG A 21 -15.58 -20.35 -25.72
C ARG A 21 -16.12 -19.47 -24.60
N PHE A 22 -16.97 -20.07 -23.76
CA PHE A 22 -17.38 -19.51 -22.48
C PHE A 22 -16.58 -20.15 -21.36
N GLU A 23 -16.19 -19.32 -20.39
CA GLU A 23 -15.77 -19.76 -19.07
C GLU A 23 -16.60 -18.99 -18.04
N VAL A 24 -17.14 -19.70 -17.06
CA VAL A 24 -17.96 -19.09 -16.00
C VAL A 24 -17.21 -19.17 -14.68
N ILE A 25 -16.86 -18.01 -14.15
CA ILE A 25 -16.29 -17.89 -12.80
C ILE A 25 -17.42 -17.56 -11.84
N GLU A 26 -17.64 -18.44 -10.87
CA GLU A 26 -18.62 -18.23 -9.83
C GLU A 26 -17.97 -17.78 -8.52
N THR A 27 -18.37 -16.62 -8.02
CA THR A 27 -17.97 -16.10 -6.72
C THR A 27 -19.12 -16.22 -5.72
N HIS A 28 -18.88 -15.84 -4.47
CA HIS A 28 -19.94 -15.81 -3.46
C HIS A 28 -21.09 -14.85 -3.83
N ILE A 29 -20.79 -13.75 -4.53
CA ILE A 29 -21.72 -12.63 -4.76
C ILE A 29 -22.03 -12.36 -6.24
N SER A 30 -21.37 -13.03 -7.18
CA SER A 30 -21.53 -12.79 -8.62
C SER A 30 -21.18 -14.01 -9.47
N TRP A 31 -21.64 -13.98 -10.72
CA TRP A 31 -21.10 -14.78 -11.82
C TRP A 31 -20.37 -13.86 -12.79
N VAL A 32 -19.25 -14.34 -13.33
CA VAL A 32 -18.49 -13.65 -14.38
C VAL A 32 -18.37 -14.57 -15.57
N LEU A 33 -18.98 -14.18 -16.70
CA LEU A 33 -18.89 -14.90 -17.97
C LEU A 33 -17.73 -14.31 -18.77
N LEU A 34 -16.72 -15.12 -19.04
CA LEU A 34 -15.59 -14.78 -19.89
C LEU A 34 -15.90 -15.21 -21.34
N THR A 35 -15.76 -14.28 -22.29
CA THR A 35 -16.17 -14.47 -23.70
C THR A 35 -15.02 -14.26 -24.69
N GLY A 36 -13.79 -14.08 -24.20
CA GLY A 36 -12.60 -13.78 -24.98
C GLY A 36 -12.19 -12.31 -24.89
N PRO A 37 -12.82 -11.38 -25.64
CA PRO A 37 -12.47 -9.95 -25.54
C PRO A 37 -13.09 -9.26 -24.31
N TYR A 38 -14.21 -9.77 -23.80
CA TYR A 38 -14.97 -9.15 -22.71
C TYR A 38 -15.35 -10.14 -21.61
N ALA A 39 -15.46 -9.62 -20.40
CA ALA A 39 -16.04 -10.29 -19.24
C ALA A 39 -17.36 -9.61 -18.86
N TYR A 40 -18.36 -10.41 -18.48
CA TYR A 40 -19.70 -9.94 -18.12
C TYR A 40 -20.02 -10.40 -16.70
N LYS A 41 -20.03 -9.45 -15.75
CA LYS A 41 -20.27 -9.70 -14.32
C LYS A 41 -21.74 -9.48 -13.99
N ILE A 42 -22.38 -10.45 -13.32
CA ILE A 42 -23.79 -10.43 -12.92
C ILE A 42 -23.85 -10.69 -11.42
N LYS A 43 -24.53 -9.80 -10.68
CA LYS A 43 -24.66 -9.91 -9.21
C LYS A 43 -25.68 -10.97 -8.83
N LYS A 44 -25.38 -11.75 -7.78
CA LYS A 44 -26.30 -12.74 -7.22
C LYS A 44 -27.34 -12.07 -6.32
N PRO A 45 -28.63 -12.50 -6.33
CA PRO A 45 -29.68 -11.95 -5.45
C PRO A 45 -29.52 -12.52 -4.04
N MET A 46 -28.70 -11.89 -3.22
CA MET A 46 -28.39 -12.37 -1.86
C MET A 46 -28.21 -11.22 -0.87
N ASP A 47 -28.35 -11.55 0.40
CA ASP A 47 -28.13 -10.67 1.54
C ASP A 47 -27.18 -11.35 2.53
N PHE A 48 -26.07 -10.68 2.84
CA PHE A 48 -25.10 -11.10 3.87
C PHE A 48 -25.08 -10.15 5.09
N GLY A 49 -26.05 -9.24 5.19
CA GLY A 49 -26.12 -8.22 6.23
C GLY A 49 -25.21 -7.01 6.01
N PHE A 50 -24.02 -7.20 5.42
CA PHE A 50 -23.13 -6.12 4.98
C PHE A 50 -23.26 -5.79 3.49
N LEU A 51 -23.99 -6.60 2.75
CA LEU A 51 -24.26 -6.51 1.32
C LEU A 51 -25.70 -7.00 1.07
N ASP A 52 -26.49 -6.23 0.32
CA ASP A 52 -27.86 -6.57 -0.05
C ASP A 52 -28.09 -6.35 -1.55
N PHE A 53 -28.14 -7.46 -2.31
CA PHE A 53 -28.46 -7.52 -3.74
C PHE A 53 -29.81 -8.17 -4.02
N THR A 54 -30.72 -8.24 -3.05
CA THR A 54 -31.97 -9.00 -3.16
C THR A 54 -32.91 -8.50 -4.25
N SER A 55 -33.06 -7.16 -4.42
CA SER A 55 -33.93 -6.61 -5.44
C SER A 55 -33.19 -6.28 -6.74
N LEU A 56 -33.91 -6.28 -7.86
CA LEU A 56 -33.38 -5.92 -9.17
C LEU A 56 -32.85 -4.47 -9.18
N ASP A 57 -33.56 -3.53 -8.55
CA ASP A 57 -33.15 -2.14 -8.45
C ASP A 57 -31.83 -1.98 -7.68
N LYS A 58 -31.63 -2.73 -6.61
CA LYS A 58 -30.36 -2.75 -5.87
C LYS A 58 -29.23 -3.27 -6.77
N ARG A 59 -29.43 -4.37 -7.48
CA ARG A 59 -28.41 -4.90 -8.39
C ARG A 59 -28.09 -3.92 -9.50
N ARG A 60 -29.09 -3.24 -10.09
CA ARG A 60 -28.88 -2.14 -11.06
C ARG A 60 -28.03 -1.02 -10.44
N PHE A 61 -28.42 -0.56 -9.25
CA PHE A 61 -27.70 0.50 -8.54
C PHE A 61 -26.24 0.12 -8.32
N TYR A 62 -25.99 -1.06 -7.76
CA TYR A 62 -24.62 -1.51 -7.47
C TYR A 62 -23.80 -1.89 -8.69
N CYS A 63 -24.38 -2.28 -9.83
CA CYS A 63 -23.65 -2.39 -11.08
C CYS A 63 -23.16 -1.02 -11.56
N ASN A 64 -23.99 0.02 -11.47
CA ASN A 64 -23.59 1.38 -11.84
C ASN A 64 -22.56 1.97 -10.86
N GLU A 65 -22.69 1.70 -9.56
CA GLU A 65 -21.70 2.11 -8.55
C GLU A 65 -20.34 1.42 -8.80
N GLU A 66 -20.35 0.13 -9.10
CA GLU A 66 -19.12 -0.60 -9.43
C GLU A 66 -18.44 -0.02 -10.67
N LEU A 67 -19.21 0.30 -11.72
CA LEU A 67 -18.70 1.01 -12.90
C LEU A 67 -18.08 2.36 -12.53
N ARG A 68 -18.83 3.22 -11.81
CA ARG A 68 -18.39 4.56 -11.40
C ARG A 68 -17.11 4.52 -10.58
N LEU A 69 -17.05 3.62 -9.59
CA LEU A 69 -15.94 3.53 -8.66
C LEU A 69 -14.66 3.08 -9.35
N ASN A 70 -14.76 2.07 -10.21
CA ASN A 70 -13.59 1.50 -10.87
C ASN A 70 -13.07 2.37 -12.02
N GLN A 71 -13.94 3.14 -12.70
CA GLN A 71 -13.52 4.14 -13.70
C GLN A 71 -12.64 5.26 -13.12
N ARG A 72 -12.56 5.43 -11.80
CA ARG A 72 -11.59 6.34 -11.15
C ARG A 72 -10.15 5.83 -11.21
N LEU A 73 -9.97 4.52 -11.41
CA LEU A 73 -8.67 3.85 -11.40
C LEU A 73 -8.26 3.33 -12.78
N THR A 74 -9.25 3.10 -13.66
CA THR A 74 -9.03 2.53 -14.99
C THR A 74 -9.97 3.16 -16.00
N ASP A 75 -9.45 3.64 -17.13
CA ASP A 75 -10.27 4.27 -18.17
C ASP A 75 -10.95 3.26 -19.09
N ASP A 76 -10.39 2.06 -19.26
CA ASP A 76 -10.74 1.12 -20.31
C ASP A 76 -11.06 -0.31 -19.84
N LEU A 77 -11.04 -0.57 -18.53
CA LEU A 77 -11.34 -1.89 -18.00
C LEU A 77 -12.84 -2.09 -17.74
N TYR A 78 -13.51 -1.11 -17.14
CA TYR A 78 -14.94 -1.13 -16.84
C TYR A 78 -15.68 -0.27 -17.88
N LEU A 79 -16.54 -0.91 -18.70
CA LEU A 79 -17.05 -0.29 -19.91
C LEU A 79 -18.47 0.27 -19.73
N GLU A 80 -19.44 -0.59 -19.45
CA GLU A 80 -20.85 -0.21 -19.40
C GLU A 80 -21.69 -1.20 -18.59
N VAL A 81 -22.85 -0.73 -18.10
CA VAL A 81 -23.88 -1.57 -17.50
C VAL A 81 -24.99 -1.79 -18.52
N LEU A 82 -25.34 -3.02 -18.81
CA LEU A 82 -26.35 -3.41 -19.80
C LEU A 82 -27.52 -4.13 -19.10
N PRO A 83 -28.79 -3.84 -19.49
CA PRO A 83 -29.92 -4.64 -19.08
C PRO A 83 -29.91 -6.00 -19.76
N ILE A 84 -30.43 -7.00 -19.09
CA ILE A 84 -30.84 -8.27 -19.70
C ILE A 84 -32.36 -8.23 -19.78
N THR A 85 -32.92 -8.40 -20.98
CA THR A 85 -34.37 -8.37 -21.26
C THR A 85 -34.85 -9.74 -21.77
N GLY A 86 -36.17 -9.91 -21.92
CA GLY A 86 -36.76 -11.18 -22.36
C GLY A 86 -37.16 -12.09 -21.20
N SER A 87 -36.83 -13.38 -21.27
CA SER A 87 -37.05 -14.34 -20.17
C SER A 87 -35.73 -15.02 -19.78
N GLU A 88 -35.72 -15.76 -18.67
CA GLU A 88 -34.53 -16.49 -18.22
C GLU A 88 -34.09 -17.58 -19.25
N GLU A 89 -35.02 -18.15 -19.99
CA GLU A 89 -34.74 -19.15 -21.02
C GLU A 89 -34.36 -18.54 -22.39
N ALA A 90 -34.81 -17.31 -22.64
CA ALA A 90 -34.58 -16.60 -23.91
C ALA A 90 -34.16 -15.14 -23.63
N PRO A 91 -32.98 -14.93 -22.98
CA PRO A 91 -32.50 -13.59 -22.62
C PRO A 91 -32.01 -12.85 -23.87
N ARG A 92 -31.99 -11.50 -23.74
CA ARG A 92 -31.35 -10.60 -24.71
C ARG A 92 -30.48 -9.63 -23.92
N ILE A 93 -29.25 -9.42 -24.36
CA ILE A 93 -28.36 -8.41 -23.78
C ILE A 93 -28.66 -7.07 -24.45
N GLY A 94 -29.08 -6.08 -23.63
CA GLY A 94 -29.56 -4.80 -24.13
C GLY A 94 -31.02 -4.82 -24.61
N GLY A 95 -31.44 -3.80 -25.38
CA GLY A 95 -32.78 -3.62 -25.91
C GLY A 95 -33.73 -2.82 -25.01
N ASP A 96 -34.90 -2.46 -25.58
CA ASP A 96 -35.86 -1.53 -24.97
C ASP A 96 -36.95 -2.26 -24.14
N GLY A 97 -36.77 -3.56 -23.85
CA GLY A 97 -37.70 -4.36 -23.05
C GLY A 97 -37.54 -4.10 -21.54
N GLU A 98 -38.51 -4.62 -20.76
CA GLU A 98 -38.38 -4.66 -19.31
C GLU A 98 -37.17 -5.51 -18.92
N ALA A 99 -36.29 -4.94 -18.07
CA ALA A 99 -35.09 -5.63 -17.62
C ALA A 99 -35.45 -6.72 -16.59
N ILE A 100 -34.99 -7.94 -16.82
CA ILE A 100 -35.07 -9.04 -15.85
C ILE A 100 -33.81 -9.11 -14.98
N GLU A 101 -32.66 -8.56 -15.49
CA GLU A 101 -31.39 -8.49 -14.76
C GLU A 101 -30.48 -7.42 -15.37
N TYR A 102 -29.37 -7.15 -14.68
CA TYR A 102 -28.30 -6.26 -15.17
C TYR A 102 -26.95 -6.97 -15.14
N LEU A 103 -26.13 -6.65 -16.12
CA LEU A 103 -24.74 -7.09 -16.18
C LEU A 103 -23.79 -5.91 -16.37
N LEU A 104 -22.60 -6.04 -15.81
CA LEU A 104 -21.48 -5.13 -15.99
C LEU A 104 -20.51 -5.71 -17.01
N LYS A 105 -20.32 -5.01 -18.12
CA LYS A 105 -19.38 -5.40 -19.18
C LYS A 105 -18.02 -4.79 -18.89
N MET A 106 -17.00 -5.63 -18.94
CA MET A 106 -15.61 -5.28 -18.71
C MET A 106 -14.74 -5.80 -19.84
N ARG A 107 -13.57 -5.20 -20.05
CA ARG A 107 -12.52 -5.80 -20.88
C ARG A 107 -11.97 -7.05 -20.17
N GLN A 108 -11.86 -8.15 -20.87
CA GLN A 108 -11.25 -9.36 -20.32
C GLN A 108 -9.73 -9.27 -20.39
N PHE A 109 -9.06 -9.76 -19.37
CA PHE A 109 -7.61 -9.97 -19.34
C PHE A 109 -7.30 -11.41 -18.88
N PRO A 110 -6.13 -11.97 -19.22
CA PRO A 110 -5.72 -13.29 -18.76
C PRO A 110 -5.63 -13.35 -17.23
N GLN A 111 -6.20 -14.38 -16.63
CA GLN A 111 -6.15 -14.56 -15.16
C GLN A 111 -4.72 -14.73 -14.64
N ASP A 112 -3.80 -15.23 -15.47
CA ASP A 112 -2.37 -15.32 -15.16
C ASP A 112 -1.69 -13.94 -14.97
N ASN A 113 -2.34 -12.86 -15.42
CA ASN A 113 -1.88 -11.49 -15.25
C ASN A 113 -2.28 -10.88 -13.90
N LEU A 114 -3.11 -11.55 -13.10
CA LEU A 114 -3.34 -11.13 -11.71
C LEU A 114 -2.00 -11.07 -10.94
N LEU A 115 -1.76 -10.01 -10.19
CA LEU A 115 -0.52 -9.91 -9.41
C LEU A 115 -0.38 -11.04 -8.38
N ALA A 116 -1.50 -11.57 -7.90
CA ALA A 116 -1.50 -12.77 -7.07
C ALA A 116 -0.99 -14.02 -7.82
N ALA A 117 -1.34 -14.18 -9.10
CA ALA A 117 -0.84 -15.28 -9.94
C ALA A 117 0.64 -15.07 -10.30
N ILE A 118 1.03 -13.84 -10.65
CA ILE A 118 2.44 -13.44 -10.89
C ILE A 118 3.28 -13.73 -9.64
N GLN A 119 2.79 -13.38 -8.45
CA GLN A 119 3.45 -13.68 -7.19
C GLN A 119 3.58 -15.19 -6.96
N GLY A 120 2.52 -15.97 -7.25
CA GLY A 120 2.54 -17.43 -7.12
C GLY A 120 3.60 -18.12 -8.00
N ARG A 121 3.98 -17.50 -9.12
CA ARG A 121 5.08 -17.94 -10.00
C ARG A 121 6.46 -17.41 -9.58
N GLY A 122 6.53 -16.57 -8.54
CA GLY A 122 7.77 -15.92 -8.10
C GLY A 122 8.25 -14.77 -8.99
N GLU A 123 7.37 -14.19 -9.80
CA GLU A 123 7.68 -13.15 -10.81
C GLU A 123 7.32 -11.74 -10.32
N LEU A 124 6.77 -11.58 -9.11
CA LEU A 124 6.46 -10.26 -8.55
C LEU A 124 7.75 -9.47 -8.32
N SER A 125 7.90 -8.34 -8.99
CA SER A 125 9.10 -7.53 -8.98
C SER A 125 8.96 -6.26 -8.13
N ASN A 126 10.08 -5.65 -7.77
CA ASN A 126 10.10 -4.32 -7.13
C ASN A 126 9.39 -3.26 -7.97
N GLN A 127 9.49 -3.34 -9.32
CA GLN A 127 8.80 -2.40 -10.20
C GLN A 127 7.28 -2.47 -10.03
N HIS A 128 6.69 -3.67 -9.93
CA HIS A 128 5.25 -3.82 -9.68
C HIS A 128 4.83 -3.17 -8.35
N ILE A 129 5.68 -3.27 -7.32
CA ILE A 129 5.44 -2.64 -6.00
C ILE A 129 5.55 -1.12 -6.08
N ASP A 130 6.51 -0.61 -6.83
CA ASP A 130 6.71 0.83 -7.02
C ASP A 130 5.51 1.44 -7.76
N GLU A 131 5.04 0.79 -8.83
CA GLU A 131 3.84 1.19 -9.57
C GLU A 131 2.58 1.16 -8.69
N LEU A 132 2.41 0.14 -7.84
CA LEU A 132 1.29 0.08 -6.87
C LEU A 132 1.35 1.25 -5.88
N ALA A 133 2.53 1.55 -5.34
CA ALA A 133 2.69 2.64 -4.38
C ALA A 133 2.35 4.00 -5.01
N GLU A 134 2.82 4.25 -6.23
CA GLU A 134 2.54 5.46 -6.99
C GLU A 134 1.05 5.60 -7.33
N GLN A 135 0.43 4.55 -7.88
CA GLN A 135 -0.98 4.59 -8.26
C GLN A 135 -1.91 4.80 -7.06
N ILE A 136 -1.68 4.06 -5.96
CA ILE A 136 -2.50 4.19 -4.75
C ILE A 136 -2.32 5.58 -4.12
N ALA A 137 -1.09 6.09 -4.08
CA ALA A 137 -0.82 7.44 -3.59
C ALA A 137 -1.53 8.51 -4.46
N HIS A 138 -1.41 8.41 -5.78
CA HIS A 138 -2.08 9.30 -6.73
C HIS A 138 -3.61 9.22 -6.60
N PHE A 139 -4.16 8.03 -6.53
CA PHE A 139 -5.60 7.80 -6.34
C PHE A 139 -6.08 8.47 -5.05
N HIS A 140 -5.41 8.23 -3.91
CA HIS A 140 -5.80 8.83 -2.65
C HIS A 140 -5.67 10.36 -2.66
N GLN A 141 -4.64 10.93 -3.28
CA GLN A 141 -4.46 12.39 -3.37
C GLN A 141 -5.55 13.07 -4.20
N ASN A 142 -6.05 12.42 -5.26
CA ASN A 142 -7.03 12.97 -6.18
C ASN A 142 -8.49 12.64 -5.85
N THR A 143 -8.72 11.63 -5.00
CA THR A 143 -10.08 11.32 -4.53
C THR A 143 -10.61 12.44 -3.63
N PRO A 144 -11.87 12.90 -3.79
CA PRO A 144 -12.45 13.96 -2.99
C PRO A 144 -12.38 13.69 -1.49
N LYS A 145 -12.10 14.74 -0.73
CA LYS A 145 -12.12 14.69 0.75
C LYS A 145 -13.56 14.57 1.22
N VAL A 146 -13.78 13.69 2.20
CA VAL A 146 -15.06 13.60 2.88
C VAL A 146 -15.24 14.83 3.77
N PRO A 147 -16.37 15.56 3.68
CA PRO A 147 -16.66 16.71 4.54
C PRO A 147 -16.58 16.34 6.04
N LEU A 148 -16.18 17.29 6.87
CA LEU A 148 -16.01 17.05 8.30
C LEU A 148 -17.33 16.64 8.99
N GLU A 149 -18.44 17.24 8.57
CA GLU A 149 -19.80 16.98 9.06
C GLU A 149 -20.41 15.67 8.54
N HIS A 150 -19.78 15.03 7.55
CA HIS A 150 -20.29 13.77 7.01
C HIS A 150 -20.28 12.66 8.10
N PRO A 151 -21.36 11.87 8.24
CA PRO A 151 -21.47 10.88 9.30
C PRO A 151 -20.45 9.73 9.19
N LEU A 152 -20.00 9.42 7.97
CA LEU A 152 -18.96 8.41 7.74
C LEU A 152 -17.55 8.98 7.95
N GLY A 153 -16.61 8.10 8.23
CA GLY A 153 -15.21 8.44 8.49
C GLY A 153 -14.97 9.11 9.86
N THR A 154 -15.94 9.10 10.76
CA THR A 154 -15.70 9.42 12.17
C THR A 154 -14.86 8.33 12.82
N ALA A 155 -14.17 8.61 13.92
CA ALA A 155 -13.41 7.59 14.64
C ALA A 155 -14.27 6.37 14.97
N GLU A 156 -15.50 6.59 15.42
CA GLU A 156 -16.44 5.52 15.74
C GLU A 156 -16.89 4.74 14.49
N SER A 157 -17.15 5.42 13.36
CA SER A 157 -17.48 4.72 12.11
C SER A 157 -16.30 3.92 11.53
N CYS A 158 -15.07 4.30 11.83
CA CYS A 158 -13.87 3.51 11.50
C CYS A 158 -13.72 2.29 12.42
N MET A 159 -14.12 2.39 13.69
CA MET A 159 -14.04 1.29 14.66
C MET A 159 -15.20 0.28 14.52
N ALA A 160 -16.37 0.71 14.07
CA ALA A 160 -17.54 -0.16 13.96
C ALA A 160 -17.29 -1.45 13.15
N PRO A 161 -16.68 -1.44 11.95
CA PRO A 161 -16.37 -2.67 11.23
C PRO A 161 -15.27 -3.52 11.89
N VAL A 162 -14.40 -2.93 12.72
CA VAL A 162 -13.42 -3.68 13.52
C VAL A 162 -14.14 -4.52 14.58
N ARG A 163 -15.05 -3.92 15.36
CA ARG A 163 -15.89 -4.62 16.35
C ARG A 163 -16.74 -5.69 15.69
N GLN A 164 -17.38 -5.36 14.56
CA GLN A 164 -18.19 -6.31 13.80
C GLN A 164 -17.41 -7.58 13.40
N ASN A 165 -16.12 -7.47 13.10
CA ASN A 165 -15.32 -8.66 12.80
C ASN A 165 -15.25 -9.62 13.99
N PHE A 166 -15.01 -9.11 15.21
CA PHE A 166 -14.97 -9.94 16.43
C PHE A 166 -16.33 -10.57 16.74
N GLU A 167 -17.40 -9.79 16.64
CA GLU A 167 -18.78 -10.28 16.84
C GLU A 167 -19.14 -11.41 15.87
N GLN A 168 -18.75 -11.28 14.59
CA GLN A 168 -19.08 -12.27 13.55
C GLN A 168 -18.16 -13.50 13.56
N VAL A 169 -16.92 -13.37 13.99
CA VAL A 169 -15.95 -14.47 14.09
C VAL A 169 -16.24 -15.36 15.31
N ARG A 170 -16.55 -14.76 16.45
CA ARG A 170 -16.73 -15.46 17.74
C ARG A 170 -17.63 -16.69 17.68
N PRO A 171 -18.86 -16.64 17.12
CA PRO A 171 -19.77 -17.81 17.07
C PRO A 171 -19.28 -18.92 16.14
N LEU A 172 -18.31 -18.66 15.25
CA LEU A 172 -17.76 -19.63 14.32
C LEU A 172 -16.62 -20.46 14.92
N LEU A 173 -16.02 -19.99 16.03
CA LEU A 173 -14.92 -20.66 16.71
C LEU A 173 -15.45 -21.59 17.81
N LYS A 174 -14.75 -22.75 17.97
CA LYS A 174 -15.06 -23.76 18.99
C LYS A 174 -13.87 -24.07 19.88
N ASP A 175 -12.65 -23.83 19.38
CA ASP A 175 -11.43 -24.09 20.10
C ASP A 175 -11.19 -23.00 21.16
N LYS A 176 -10.84 -23.42 22.39
CA LYS A 176 -10.63 -22.51 23.51
C LYS A 176 -9.42 -21.59 23.30
N ALA A 177 -8.38 -22.08 22.66
CA ALA A 177 -7.18 -21.27 22.39
C ALA A 177 -7.47 -20.21 21.33
N ASP A 178 -8.22 -20.56 20.28
CA ASP A 178 -8.64 -19.60 19.24
C ASP A 178 -9.54 -18.49 19.84
N LEU A 179 -10.45 -18.85 20.78
CA LEU A 179 -11.29 -17.87 21.49
C LEU A 179 -10.48 -16.96 22.42
N GLN A 180 -9.50 -17.49 23.14
CA GLN A 180 -8.59 -16.70 24.00
C GLN A 180 -7.76 -15.72 23.18
N GLN A 181 -7.24 -16.14 22.02
CA GLN A 181 -6.53 -15.25 21.10
C GLN A 181 -7.45 -14.15 20.56
N LEU A 182 -8.70 -14.50 20.19
CA LEU A 182 -9.70 -13.54 19.73
C LEU A 182 -10.00 -12.49 20.81
N ASP A 183 -10.18 -12.90 22.07
CA ASP A 183 -10.40 -12.00 23.21
C ASP A 183 -9.20 -11.03 23.41
N ALA A 184 -7.98 -11.53 23.29
CA ALA A 184 -6.78 -10.71 23.41
C ALA A 184 -6.66 -9.69 22.25
N LEU A 185 -6.97 -10.11 21.03
CA LEU A 185 -6.98 -9.22 19.84
C LEU A 185 -8.07 -8.14 19.96
N GLU A 186 -9.26 -8.48 20.43
CA GLU A 186 -10.35 -7.53 20.65
C GLU A 186 -9.96 -6.50 21.71
N ALA A 187 -9.42 -6.94 22.86
CA ALA A 187 -8.93 -6.06 23.92
C ALA A 187 -7.81 -5.12 23.43
N TRP A 188 -6.88 -5.64 22.62
CA TRP A 188 -5.83 -4.82 22.02
C TRP A 188 -6.40 -3.80 21.02
N ALA A 189 -7.40 -4.17 20.22
CA ALA A 189 -8.04 -3.27 19.26
C ALA A 189 -8.76 -2.11 19.98
N GLU A 190 -9.53 -2.40 21.04
CA GLU A 190 -10.22 -1.38 21.84
C GLU A 190 -9.21 -0.43 22.52
N SER A 191 -8.18 -0.96 23.18
CA SER A 191 -7.14 -0.14 23.81
C SER A 191 -6.38 0.71 22.79
N SER A 192 -6.11 0.16 21.60
CA SER A 192 -5.48 0.90 20.50
C SER A 192 -6.40 2.01 20.00
N PHE A 193 -7.70 1.75 19.85
CA PHE A 193 -8.66 2.75 19.43
C PHE A 193 -8.74 3.93 20.41
N GLU A 194 -8.82 3.67 21.72
CA GLU A 194 -8.82 4.72 22.73
C GLU A 194 -7.59 5.62 22.63
N ARG A 195 -6.40 5.02 22.49
CA ARG A 195 -5.14 5.74 22.33
C ARG A 195 -5.07 6.54 21.03
N LEU A 196 -5.64 6.02 19.93
CA LEU A 196 -5.58 6.61 18.60
C LEU A 196 -6.72 7.59 18.32
N LEU A 197 -7.72 7.70 19.20
CA LEU A 197 -8.87 8.57 19.03
C LEU A 197 -8.52 10.02 18.62
N PRO A 198 -7.55 10.71 19.27
CA PRO A 198 -7.16 12.05 18.85
C PRO A 198 -6.61 12.11 17.42
N VAL A 199 -5.81 11.11 17.04
CA VAL A 199 -5.21 11.03 15.69
C VAL A 199 -6.29 10.79 14.64
N LEU A 200 -7.24 9.89 14.89
CA LEU A 200 -8.37 9.63 13.98
C LEU A 200 -9.22 10.89 13.76
N GLN A 201 -9.50 11.66 14.83
CA GLN A 201 -10.25 12.92 14.75
C GLN A 201 -9.46 13.97 13.97
N GLU A 202 -8.17 14.12 14.23
CA GLU A 202 -7.30 15.04 13.50
C GLU A 202 -7.23 14.69 12.02
N ARG A 203 -7.09 13.42 11.67
CA ARG A 203 -7.02 12.96 10.29
C ARG A 203 -8.31 13.23 9.51
N LYS A 204 -9.48 13.05 10.14
CA LYS A 204 -10.74 13.47 9.53
C LYS A 204 -10.75 14.97 9.26
N ALA A 205 -10.35 15.79 10.22
CA ALA A 205 -10.30 17.24 10.07
C ALA A 205 -9.31 17.68 8.96
N LYS A 206 -8.21 16.97 8.78
CA LYS A 206 -7.21 17.21 7.73
C LYS A 206 -7.61 16.66 6.34
N GLY A 207 -8.70 15.88 6.24
CA GLY A 207 -9.22 15.34 4.99
C GLY A 207 -8.50 14.08 4.51
N PHE A 208 -8.03 13.22 5.45
CA PHE A 208 -7.51 11.89 5.14
C PHE A 208 -8.61 10.83 5.01
N ILE A 209 -9.86 11.17 5.34
CA ILE A 209 -11.01 10.33 5.03
C ILE A 209 -11.43 10.59 3.59
N ARG A 210 -11.50 9.52 2.80
CA ARG A 210 -11.81 9.58 1.37
C ARG A 210 -12.73 8.45 0.95
N GLU A 211 -13.31 8.55 -0.25
CA GLU A 211 -14.01 7.42 -0.87
C GLU A 211 -12.96 6.48 -1.49
N CYS A 212 -12.37 5.64 -0.64
CA CYS A 212 -11.28 4.73 -0.97
C CYS A 212 -11.71 3.57 -1.90
N HIS A 213 -10.79 2.67 -2.20
CA HIS A 213 -11.06 1.43 -2.91
C HIS A 213 -11.78 0.41 -1.99
N GLY A 214 -11.32 0.29 -0.76
CA GLY A 214 -11.90 -0.56 0.28
C GLY A 214 -11.33 -1.97 0.35
N ASP A 215 -10.74 -2.50 -0.75
CA ASP A 215 -10.28 -3.90 -0.83
C ASP A 215 -8.98 -4.04 -1.64
N ILE A 216 -7.95 -3.25 -1.32
CA ILE A 216 -6.67 -3.29 -2.05
C ILE A 216 -5.83 -4.48 -1.61
N HIS A 217 -5.70 -5.49 -2.47
CA HIS A 217 -4.80 -6.63 -2.30
C HIS A 217 -4.35 -7.17 -3.67
N LEU A 218 -3.34 -8.07 -3.70
CA LEU A 218 -2.77 -8.58 -4.97
C LEU A 218 -3.80 -9.31 -5.86
N GLY A 219 -4.90 -9.80 -5.30
CA GLY A 219 -5.99 -10.41 -6.06
C GLY A 219 -6.84 -9.41 -6.83
N ASN A 220 -6.82 -8.12 -6.44
CA ASN A 220 -7.55 -7.02 -7.07
C ASN A 220 -6.59 -6.08 -7.83
N ALA A 221 -5.44 -6.61 -8.26
CA ALA A 221 -4.47 -5.91 -9.10
C ALA A 221 -4.00 -6.86 -10.22
N ALA A 222 -3.83 -6.34 -11.43
CA ALA A 222 -3.39 -7.11 -12.60
C ALA A 222 -2.37 -6.32 -13.43
N LEU A 223 -1.54 -7.04 -14.18
CA LEU A 223 -0.66 -6.47 -15.19
C LEU A 223 -1.38 -6.46 -16.55
N ILE A 224 -1.86 -5.30 -16.98
CA ILE A 224 -2.61 -5.11 -18.22
C ILE A 224 -1.80 -4.16 -19.12
N ASP A 225 -1.50 -4.59 -20.33
CA ASP A 225 -0.70 -3.84 -21.32
C ASP A 225 0.63 -3.30 -20.75
N GLY A 226 1.27 -4.09 -19.90
CA GLY A 226 2.55 -3.76 -19.25
C GLY A 226 2.45 -2.74 -18.11
N ARG A 227 1.25 -2.45 -17.61
CA ARG A 227 1.01 -1.55 -16.46
C ARG A 227 0.23 -2.28 -15.37
N VAL A 228 0.54 -1.96 -14.14
CA VAL A 228 -0.26 -2.41 -13.01
C VAL A 228 -1.59 -1.65 -13.00
N VAL A 229 -2.71 -2.36 -12.85
CA VAL A 229 -4.05 -1.80 -12.79
C VAL A 229 -4.76 -2.35 -11.58
N LEU A 230 -5.34 -1.46 -10.76
CA LEU A 230 -6.21 -1.80 -9.63
C LEU A 230 -7.66 -1.86 -10.10
N PHE A 231 -8.44 -2.81 -9.58
CA PHE A 231 -9.84 -3.01 -9.93
C PHE A 231 -10.62 -3.64 -8.78
N ASP A 232 -11.95 -3.75 -8.93
CA ASP A 232 -12.88 -4.36 -7.97
C ASP A 232 -12.99 -3.57 -6.65
N CYS A 233 -13.21 -2.23 -6.77
CA CYS A 233 -13.56 -1.38 -5.63
C CYS A 233 -14.86 -1.88 -4.95
N ILE A 234 -14.93 -1.80 -3.62
CA ILE A 234 -16.15 -2.12 -2.87
C ILE A 234 -17.26 -1.13 -3.22
N GLU A 235 -18.30 -1.59 -3.94
CA GLU A 235 -19.46 -0.78 -4.29
C GLU A 235 -20.63 -0.93 -3.31
N PHE A 236 -20.75 -2.07 -2.66
CA PHE A 236 -21.93 -2.50 -1.91
C PHE A 236 -22.02 -1.97 -0.47
N ASN A 237 -20.95 -1.32 0.05
CA ASN A 237 -20.91 -0.88 1.44
C ASN A 237 -20.13 0.44 1.58
N GLU A 238 -20.84 1.54 1.80
CA GLU A 238 -20.22 2.87 1.95
C GLU A 238 -19.29 2.97 3.16
N PRO A 239 -19.61 2.49 4.37
CA PRO A 239 -18.70 2.49 5.51
C PRO A 239 -17.34 1.81 5.24
N PHE A 240 -17.26 0.84 4.33
CA PHE A 240 -16.00 0.16 4.02
C PHE A 240 -15.10 0.97 3.08
N ARG A 241 -15.69 1.86 2.26
CA ARG A 241 -14.93 2.71 1.34
C ARG A 241 -14.75 4.15 1.81
N PHE A 242 -15.71 4.73 2.58
CA PHE A 242 -15.53 6.05 3.19
C PHE A 242 -14.71 5.94 4.47
N THR A 243 -13.41 5.77 4.31
CA THR A 243 -12.48 5.44 5.39
C THR A 243 -11.19 6.25 5.30
N ASP A 244 -10.33 6.10 6.30
CA ASP A 244 -8.98 6.67 6.27
C ASP A 244 -8.15 6.00 5.17
N VAL A 245 -7.42 6.79 4.38
CA VAL A 245 -6.52 6.28 3.35
C VAL A 245 -5.49 5.27 3.91
N CYS A 246 -5.15 5.39 5.21
CA CYS A 246 -4.31 4.41 5.89
C CYS A 246 -4.96 3.03 5.95
N ALA A 247 -6.27 2.95 6.21
CA ALA A 247 -7.01 1.68 6.24
C ALA A 247 -7.03 0.99 4.86
N ASP A 248 -6.95 1.77 3.78
CA ASP A 248 -6.99 1.25 2.42
C ASP A 248 -5.61 0.67 2.02
N PHE A 249 -4.52 1.45 2.12
CA PHE A 249 -3.20 0.94 1.76
C PHE A 249 -2.65 -0.10 2.77
N ALA A 250 -3.10 -0.06 4.04
CA ALA A 250 -2.73 -1.08 5.02
C ALA A 250 -3.19 -2.49 4.62
N PHE A 251 -4.24 -2.60 3.81
CA PHE A 251 -4.71 -3.90 3.33
C PHE A 251 -3.69 -4.56 2.41
N LEU A 252 -3.14 -3.84 1.44
CA LEU A 252 -2.08 -4.36 0.57
C LEU A 252 -0.81 -4.67 1.37
N ALA A 253 -0.43 -3.80 2.31
CA ALA A 253 0.73 -4.05 3.16
C ALA A 253 0.57 -5.37 3.95
N MET A 254 -0.61 -5.60 4.53
CA MET A 254 -0.95 -6.84 5.24
C MET A 254 -0.98 -8.05 4.30
N ASP A 255 -1.59 -7.94 3.09
CA ASP A 255 -1.66 -9.06 2.12
C ASP A 255 -0.24 -9.48 1.65
N LEU A 256 0.66 -8.53 1.44
CA LEU A 256 2.06 -8.80 1.14
C LEU A 256 2.77 -9.52 2.30
N GLU A 257 2.53 -9.10 3.54
CA GLU A 257 3.12 -9.74 4.73
C GLU A 257 2.56 -11.16 4.95
N ASP A 258 1.25 -11.39 4.75
CA ASP A 258 0.62 -12.71 4.81
C ASP A 258 1.24 -13.69 3.81
N ARG A 259 1.58 -13.22 2.62
CA ARG A 259 2.28 -13.98 1.57
C ARG A 259 3.78 -14.17 1.82
N GLY A 260 4.30 -13.71 2.96
CA GLY A 260 5.73 -13.78 3.29
C GLY A 260 6.61 -12.73 2.61
N LEU A 261 6.02 -11.77 1.92
CA LEU A 261 6.70 -10.74 1.13
C LEU A 261 7.01 -9.47 1.97
N LYS A 262 7.59 -9.65 3.17
CA LYS A 262 7.86 -8.54 4.10
C LYS A 262 8.72 -7.42 3.49
N CYS A 263 9.71 -7.75 2.64
CA CYS A 263 10.54 -6.75 1.97
C CYS A 263 9.71 -5.87 1.03
N HIS A 264 8.81 -6.48 0.25
CA HIS A 264 7.90 -5.77 -0.64
C HIS A 264 6.87 -4.92 0.13
N ALA A 265 6.31 -5.44 1.23
CA ALA A 265 5.40 -4.67 2.08
C ALA A 265 6.06 -3.40 2.65
N ARG A 266 7.29 -3.52 3.14
CA ARG A 266 8.08 -2.40 3.68
C ARG A 266 8.43 -1.39 2.60
N ARG A 267 8.85 -1.87 1.41
CA ARG A 267 9.10 -1.03 0.23
C ARG A 267 7.86 -0.25 -0.17
N PHE A 268 6.73 -0.94 -0.30
CA PHE A 268 5.43 -0.35 -0.63
C PHE A 268 5.04 0.77 0.34
N VAL A 269 5.06 0.49 1.65
CA VAL A 269 4.69 1.48 2.68
C VAL A 269 5.62 2.69 2.62
N SER A 270 6.95 2.47 2.56
CA SER A 270 7.92 3.58 2.51
C SER A 270 7.73 4.47 1.27
N LEU A 271 7.49 3.88 0.10
CA LEU A 271 7.24 4.62 -1.14
C LEU A 271 5.89 5.36 -1.11
N TYR A 272 4.83 4.73 -0.63
CA TYR A 272 3.55 5.39 -0.46
C TYR A 272 3.66 6.64 0.41
N LEU A 273 4.34 6.55 1.55
CA LEU A 273 4.58 7.67 2.45
C LEU A 273 5.45 8.76 1.79
N GLU A 274 6.43 8.35 0.99
CA GLU A 274 7.29 9.25 0.22
C GLU A 274 6.49 10.02 -0.85
N HIS A 275 5.55 9.38 -1.55
CA HIS A 275 4.67 10.03 -2.53
C HIS A 275 3.66 10.97 -1.87
N THR A 276 3.09 10.60 -0.75
CA THR A 276 1.99 11.35 -0.11
C THR A 276 2.46 12.38 0.91
N GLY A 277 3.59 12.15 1.59
CA GLY A 277 4.01 12.91 2.77
C GLY A 277 3.20 12.59 4.04
N ASP A 278 2.34 11.60 3.99
CA ASP A 278 1.46 11.22 5.12
C ASP A 278 2.16 10.31 6.11
N TYR A 279 3.27 10.78 6.72
CA TYR A 279 3.99 10.01 7.72
C TYR A 279 3.21 9.80 9.03
N GLN A 280 2.15 10.60 9.27
CA GLN A 280 1.26 10.40 10.42
C GLN A 280 0.47 9.08 10.32
N ALA A 281 0.24 8.56 9.11
CA ALA A 281 -0.41 7.26 8.91
C ALA A 281 0.29 6.10 9.65
N LEU A 282 1.60 6.22 9.93
CA LEU A 282 2.35 5.21 10.67
C LEU A 282 1.82 4.96 12.08
N GLU A 283 1.22 5.97 12.73
CA GLU A 283 0.60 5.78 14.04
C GLU A 283 -0.59 4.82 14.00
N LEU A 284 -1.29 4.74 12.84
CA LEU A 284 -2.48 3.93 12.60
C LEU A 284 -2.19 2.61 11.88
N LEU A 285 -1.03 2.50 11.21
CA LEU A 285 -0.76 1.44 10.25
C LEU A 285 -0.93 0.03 10.84
N ASN A 286 -0.37 -0.24 12.02
CA ASN A 286 -0.48 -1.55 12.65
C ASN A 286 -1.90 -1.86 13.10
N PHE A 287 -2.66 -0.87 13.58
CA PHE A 287 -4.07 -1.02 13.91
C PHE A 287 -4.89 -1.44 12.68
N TYR A 288 -4.70 -0.76 11.55
CA TYR A 288 -5.42 -1.09 10.33
C TYR A 288 -4.94 -2.38 9.68
N LYS A 289 -3.65 -2.73 9.74
CA LYS A 289 -3.17 -4.05 9.28
C LYS A 289 -3.83 -5.19 10.08
N ALA A 290 -3.90 -5.05 11.42
CA ALA A 290 -4.57 -6.04 12.27
C ALA A 290 -6.06 -6.15 11.92
N TYR A 291 -6.75 -5.03 11.74
CA TYR A 291 -8.13 -5.00 11.26
C TYR A 291 -8.30 -5.77 9.95
N ARG A 292 -7.46 -5.49 8.94
CA ARG A 292 -7.55 -6.14 7.62
C ARG A 292 -7.20 -7.63 7.67
N ALA A 293 -6.26 -8.04 8.52
CA ALA A 293 -6.00 -9.45 8.77
C ALA A 293 -7.24 -10.16 9.35
N MET A 294 -7.94 -9.52 10.30
CA MET A 294 -9.19 -10.06 10.86
C MET A 294 -10.35 -10.07 9.86
N VAL A 295 -10.40 -9.14 8.90
CA VAL A 295 -11.33 -9.21 7.76
C VAL A 295 -11.09 -10.50 6.95
N ARG A 296 -9.83 -10.79 6.59
CA ARG A 296 -9.47 -12.02 5.85
C ARG A 296 -9.75 -13.28 6.67
N ALA A 297 -9.46 -13.25 7.96
CA ALA A 297 -9.78 -14.34 8.91
C ALA A 297 -11.29 -14.64 8.93
N LYS A 298 -12.14 -13.61 9.00
CA LYS A 298 -13.59 -13.72 8.95
C LYS A 298 -14.10 -14.32 7.64
N VAL A 299 -13.62 -13.78 6.50
CA VAL A 299 -14.01 -14.26 5.17
C VAL A 299 -13.66 -15.75 5.01
N ALA A 300 -12.48 -16.16 5.47
CA ALA A 300 -12.10 -17.58 5.45
C ALA A 300 -13.09 -18.43 6.24
N LEU A 301 -13.47 -18.01 7.47
CA LEU A 301 -14.40 -18.76 8.33
C LEU A 301 -15.82 -18.86 7.76
N PHE A 302 -16.30 -17.89 6.98
CA PHE A 302 -17.62 -17.96 6.38
C PHE A 302 -17.78 -19.18 5.45
N SER A 303 -16.70 -19.66 4.84
CA SER A 303 -16.73 -20.88 4.02
C SER A 303 -17.01 -22.15 4.83
N LEU A 304 -16.78 -22.15 6.16
CA LEU A 304 -17.02 -23.33 7.01
C LEU A 304 -18.49 -23.81 6.99
N GLY A 305 -19.43 -22.89 6.81
CA GLY A 305 -20.87 -23.21 6.77
C GLY A 305 -21.27 -24.12 5.61
N TYR A 306 -20.49 -24.10 4.52
CA TYR A 306 -20.76 -24.85 3.29
C TYR A 306 -19.82 -26.06 3.10
N GLN A 307 -18.80 -26.21 3.95
CA GLN A 307 -17.82 -27.28 3.83
C GLN A 307 -18.25 -28.50 4.62
N THR A 308 -18.38 -29.63 3.95
CA THR A 308 -18.70 -30.94 4.54
C THR A 308 -17.45 -31.81 4.77
N ASP A 309 -16.37 -31.53 4.02
CA ASP A 309 -15.12 -32.29 4.13
C ASP A 309 -14.27 -31.81 5.32
N ALA A 310 -13.83 -32.76 6.15
CA ALA A 310 -13.02 -32.50 7.34
C ALA A 310 -11.63 -31.90 6.99
N VAL A 311 -11.04 -32.28 5.87
CA VAL A 311 -9.72 -31.78 5.42
C VAL A 311 -9.83 -30.31 5.01
N GLN A 312 -10.88 -29.95 4.27
CA GLN A 312 -11.15 -28.57 3.88
C GLN A 312 -11.43 -27.70 5.10
N ARG A 313 -12.25 -28.18 6.05
CA ARG A 313 -12.52 -27.46 7.30
C ARG A 313 -11.25 -27.21 8.11
N ALA A 314 -10.38 -28.22 8.21
CA ALA A 314 -9.09 -28.08 8.90
C ALA A 314 -8.15 -27.07 8.17
N ALA A 315 -8.18 -27.02 6.84
CA ALA A 315 -7.43 -26.05 6.06
C ALA A 315 -7.92 -24.62 6.32
N THR A 316 -9.24 -24.43 6.33
CA THR A 316 -9.90 -23.13 6.64
C THR A 316 -9.54 -22.65 8.05
N LEU A 317 -9.57 -23.53 9.05
CA LEU A 317 -9.18 -23.16 10.43
C LEU A 317 -7.69 -22.83 10.52
N ARG A 318 -6.81 -23.51 9.77
CA ARG A 318 -5.39 -23.11 9.68
C ARG A 318 -5.23 -21.72 9.06
N GLN A 319 -5.98 -21.44 8.00
CA GLN A 319 -5.96 -20.11 7.36
C GLN A 319 -6.43 -19.01 8.33
N TYR A 320 -7.51 -19.25 9.06
CA TYR A 320 -7.94 -18.35 10.13
C TYR A 320 -6.80 -18.07 11.13
N ARG A 321 -6.17 -19.14 11.67
CA ARG A 321 -5.08 -19.01 12.64
C ARG A 321 -3.88 -18.25 12.09
N ASN A 322 -3.56 -18.41 10.81
CA ASN A 322 -2.48 -17.65 10.17
C ASN A 322 -2.79 -16.15 10.19
N TYR A 323 -4.01 -15.74 9.82
CA TYR A 323 -4.43 -14.35 9.88
C TYR A 323 -4.52 -13.81 11.31
N ALA A 324 -5.01 -14.58 12.26
CA ALA A 324 -5.07 -14.20 13.67
C ALA A 324 -3.66 -14.00 14.26
N ASN A 325 -2.71 -14.91 13.96
CA ASN A 325 -1.31 -14.78 14.36
C ASN A 325 -0.65 -13.55 13.71
N LEU A 326 -0.95 -13.28 12.44
CA LEU A 326 -0.48 -12.08 11.75
C LEU A 326 -1.02 -10.81 12.43
N ALA A 327 -2.32 -10.78 12.75
CA ALA A 327 -2.95 -9.66 13.47
C ALA A 327 -2.28 -9.43 14.83
N GLU A 328 -2.04 -10.49 15.59
CA GLU A 328 -1.36 -10.44 16.89
C GLU A 328 0.07 -9.89 16.78
N SER A 329 0.79 -10.26 15.72
CA SER A 329 2.16 -9.79 15.50
C SER A 329 2.29 -8.27 15.38
N TYR A 330 1.22 -7.56 15.01
CA TYR A 330 1.19 -6.10 14.89
C TYR A 330 1.11 -5.36 16.24
N SER A 331 0.89 -6.08 17.34
CA SER A 331 0.99 -5.52 18.69
C SER A 331 2.43 -5.32 19.15
N ALA A 332 3.40 -6.00 18.53
CA ALA A 332 4.81 -5.89 18.88
C ALA A 332 5.42 -4.59 18.33
N ILE A 333 6.19 -3.91 19.16
CA ILE A 333 6.95 -2.71 18.77
C ILE A 333 8.33 -3.19 18.28
N PRO A 334 8.69 -2.95 17.01
CA PRO A 334 10.01 -3.32 16.50
C PRO A 334 11.11 -2.48 17.14
N SER A 335 12.35 -2.97 17.11
CA SER A 335 13.52 -2.20 17.51
C SER A 335 13.70 -0.98 16.61
N ARG A 336 13.89 0.19 17.21
CA ARG A 336 14.02 1.47 16.50
C ARG A 336 15.48 1.91 16.46
N PHE A 337 15.83 2.60 15.40
CA PHE A 337 17.10 3.28 15.23
C PHE A 337 16.93 4.50 14.31
N LEU A 338 17.87 5.43 14.37
CA LEU A 338 18.02 6.51 13.40
C LEU A 338 19.31 6.29 12.61
N ALA A 339 19.19 6.13 11.30
CA ALA A 339 20.33 6.11 10.39
C ALA A 339 20.33 7.35 9.49
N VAL A 340 21.51 7.87 9.17
CA VAL A 340 21.68 8.90 8.16
C VAL A 340 22.68 8.43 7.11
N THR A 341 22.42 8.67 5.84
CA THR A 341 23.43 8.46 4.79
C THR A 341 24.40 9.61 4.80
N HIS A 342 25.69 9.35 4.53
CA HIS A 342 26.74 10.35 4.38
C HIS A 342 27.45 10.13 3.07
N GLY A 343 27.62 11.19 2.26
CA GLY A 343 28.31 11.11 0.98
C GLY A 343 27.78 12.09 -0.06
N VAL A 344 28.57 12.34 -1.11
CA VAL A 344 28.21 13.26 -2.19
C VAL A 344 27.00 12.75 -3.00
N SER A 345 26.43 13.61 -3.83
CA SER A 345 25.37 13.22 -4.76
C SER A 345 25.84 12.10 -5.70
N ALA A 346 24.90 11.27 -6.15
CA ALA A 346 25.14 10.13 -7.05
C ALA A 346 26.07 9.01 -6.50
N VAL A 347 26.43 9.00 -5.21
CA VAL A 347 27.27 7.95 -4.60
C VAL A 347 26.52 6.69 -4.19
N GLY A 348 25.24 6.53 -4.55
CA GLY A 348 24.45 5.32 -4.23
C GLY A 348 23.72 5.35 -2.87
N LYS A 349 23.61 6.51 -2.21
CA LYS A 349 22.92 6.66 -0.90
C LYS A 349 21.49 6.08 -0.88
N SER A 350 20.71 6.37 -1.92
CA SER A 350 19.30 5.94 -1.98
C SER A 350 19.16 4.42 -2.10
N GLN A 351 20.12 3.74 -2.73
CA GLN A 351 20.18 2.27 -2.77
C GLN A 351 20.46 1.71 -1.37
N VAL A 352 21.42 2.30 -0.65
CA VAL A 352 21.74 1.92 0.74
C VAL A 352 20.55 2.12 1.65
N ALA A 353 19.88 3.28 1.55
CA ALA A 353 18.69 3.58 2.34
C ALA A 353 17.54 2.58 2.06
N MET A 354 17.30 2.24 0.78
CA MET A 354 16.27 1.27 0.41
C MET A 354 16.56 -0.13 0.94
N ARG A 355 17.83 -0.55 1.04
CA ARG A 355 18.20 -1.81 1.69
C ARG A 355 17.78 -1.86 3.16
N LEU A 356 17.89 -0.73 3.89
CA LEU A 356 17.41 -0.67 5.28
C LEU A 356 15.88 -0.70 5.35
N VAL A 357 15.20 -0.05 4.40
CA VAL A 357 13.74 -0.15 4.27
C VAL A 357 13.31 -1.61 4.14
N GLU A 358 13.79 -2.29 3.11
CA GLU A 358 13.39 -3.66 2.77
C GLU A 358 13.75 -4.66 3.88
N ALA A 359 14.98 -4.60 4.36
CA ALA A 359 15.50 -5.61 5.29
C ALA A 359 15.13 -5.36 6.76
N LEU A 360 15.05 -4.09 7.20
CA LEU A 360 14.88 -3.72 8.60
C LEU A 360 13.57 -2.97 8.89
N GLY A 361 12.78 -2.64 7.86
CA GLY A 361 11.53 -1.91 8.01
C GLY A 361 11.72 -0.43 8.37
N ALA A 362 12.88 0.15 8.06
CA ALA A 362 13.09 1.58 8.24
C ALA A 362 12.20 2.39 7.28
N VAL A 363 11.70 3.52 7.76
CA VAL A 363 11.02 4.50 6.91
C VAL A 363 12.07 5.43 6.32
N ARG A 364 12.08 5.58 5.00
CA ARG A 364 13.03 6.44 4.30
C ARG A 364 12.48 7.86 4.20
N LEU A 365 13.32 8.85 4.58
CA LEU A 365 13.09 10.27 4.36
C LEU A 365 14.10 10.80 3.35
N ARG A 366 13.65 11.24 2.17
CA ARG A 366 14.53 11.75 1.10
C ARG A 366 14.58 13.27 1.12
N SER A 367 15.80 13.81 1.26
CA SER A 367 16.01 15.26 1.31
C SER A 367 15.52 16.00 0.07
N ASP A 368 15.66 15.41 -1.11
CA ASP A 368 15.25 16.05 -2.37
C ASP A 368 13.73 16.09 -2.52
N ILE A 369 13.02 15.05 -2.07
CA ILE A 369 11.56 14.99 -2.08
C ILE A 369 10.98 15.96 -1.05
N GLU A 370 11.46 15.92 0.20
CA GLU A 370 10.95 16.79 1.26
C GLU A 370 11.26 18.27 0.97
N ARG A 371 12.40 18.56 0.32
CA ARG A 371 12.73 19.90 -0.15
C ARG A 371 11.71 20.41 -1.18
N LYS A 372 11.39 19.60 -2.20
CA LYS A 372 10.39 19.95 -3.22
C LYS A 372 8.99 20.10 -2.59
N ARG A 373 8.66 19.30 -1.60
CA ARG A 373 7.41 19.41 -0.84
C ARG A 373 7.32 20.72 -0.05
N LEU A 374 8.41 21.18 0.54
CA LEU A 374 8.47 22.43 1.31
C LEU A 374 8.45 23.70 0.43
N PHE A 375 9.17 23.68 -0.68
CA PHE A 375 9.47 24.88 -1.45
C PHE A 375 8.89 24.88 -2.87
N GLY A 376 8.24 23.79 -3.29
CA GLY A 376 7.83 23.56 -4.67
C GLY A 376 8.99 23.08 -5.56
N GLU A 377 8.68 22.81 -6.84
CA GLU A 377 9.69 22.45 -7.82
C GLU A 377 10.49 23.67 -8.25
N GLN A 378 11.79 23.49 -8.46
CA GLN A 378 12.65 24.55 -8.96
C GLN A 378 12.30 24.85 -10.43
N PRO A 379 12.18 26.13 -10.84
CA PRO A 379 12.01 26.50 -12.23
C PRO A 379 13.09 25.90 -13.13
N GLU A 380 12.76 25.53 -14.38
CA GLU A 380 13.69 24.84 -15.29
C GLU A 380 15.01 25.60 -15.51
N HIS A 381 14.95 26.96 -15.59
CA HIS A 381 16.13 27.80 -15.78
C HIS A 381 17.10 27.83 -14.58
N ASP A 382 16.64 27.41 -13.39
CA ASP A 382 17.44 27.35 -12.16
C ASP A 382 17.92 25.93 -11.83
N ARG A 383 17.51 24.93 -12.61
CA ARG A 383 17.91 23.53 -12.38
C ARG A 383 19.43 23.41 -12.57
N GLY A 384 20.09 22.81 -11.57
CA GLY A 384 21.54 22.63 -11.55
C GLY A 384 22.35 23.82 -11.02
N GLN A 385 21.72 24.93 -10.62
CA GLN A 385 22.42 26.01 -9.91
C GLN A 385 22.61 25.64 -8.44
N PHE A 386 23.86 25.41 -8.04
CA PHE A 386 24.19 25.15 -6.64
C PHE A 386 24.05 26.42 -5.80
N ALA A 387 23.46 26.28 -4.60
CA ALA A 387 23.23 27.36 -3.63
C ALA A 387 22.26 28.48 -4.05
N ALA A 388 21.46 28.27 -5.11
CA ALA A 388 20.39 29.18 -5.51
C ALA A 388 19.00 28.55 -5.26
N GLY A 389 17.96 29.38 -5.15
CA GLY A 389 16.58 28.96 -4.99
C GLY A 389 16.36 27.99 -3.82
N ILE A 390 15.78 26.83 -4.09
CA ILE A 390 15.52 25.78 -3.09
C ILE A 390 16.78 25.09 -2.56
N TYR A 391 17.95 25.34 -3.16
CA TYR A 391 19.27 24.84 -2.73
C TYR A 391 20.12 25.90 -2.00
N SER A 392 19.54 27.06 -1.67
CA SER A 392 20.21 28.06 -0.83
C SER A 392 20.55 27.50 0.57
N SER A 393 21.47 28.13 1.28
CA SER A 393 21.86 27.74 2.64
C SER A 393 20.64 27.72 3.59
N GLN A 394 19.81 28.75 3.49
CA GLN A 394 18.58 28.87 4.33
C GLN A 394 17.57 27.77 4.00
N ALA A 395 17.31 27.49 2.71
CA ALA A 395 16.41 26.41 2.31
C ALA A 395 16.97 25.04 2.72
N SER A 396 18.29 24.86 2.65
CA SER A 396 18.96 23.64 3.12
C SER A 396 18.80 23.46 4.63
N GLU A 397 19.03 24.49 5.44
CA GLU A 397 18.83 24.42 6.89
C GLU A 397 17.37 24.09 7.24
N ALA A 398 16.39 24.72 6.59
CA ALA A 398 14.97 24.43 6.78
C ALA A 398 14.61 22.98 6.38
N THR A 399 15.18 22.47 5.28
CA THR A 399 14.98 21.07 4.86
C THR A 399 15.50 20.09 5.90
N TYR A 400 16.72 20.27 6.40
CA TYR A 400 17.27 19.39 7.45
C TYR A 400 16.47 19.47 8.76
N ALA A 401 16.06 20.67 9.17
CA ALA A 401 15.19 20.84 10.34
C ALA A 401 13.85 20.09 10.18
N HIS A 402 13.25 20.15 8.99
CA HIS A 402 12.03 19.42 8.68
C HIS A 402 12.24 17.89 8.71
N LEU A 403 13.33 17.40 8.10
CA LEU A 403 13.68 15.97 8.12
C LEU A 403 13.85 15.46 9.55
N HIS A 404 14.50 16.23 10.41
CA HIS A 404 14.70 15.90 11.83
C HIS A 404 13.36 15.84 12.58
N GLN A 405 12.45 16.79 12.34
CA GLN A 405 11.11 16.77 12.93
C GLN A 405 10.29 15.54 12.48
N LEU A 406 10.34 15.19 11.19
CA LEU A 406 9.69 13.99 10.67
C LEU A 406 10.30 12.72 11.27
N ALA A 407 11.64 12.64 11.35
CA ALA A 407 12.33 11.50 11.95
C ALA A 407 11.91 11.28 13.41
N ALA A 408 11.85 12.35 14.21
CA ALA A 408 11.39 12.26 15.60
C ALA A 408 9.96 11.70 15.71
N LYS A 409 9.03 12.19 14.87
CA LYS A 409 7.64 11.71 14.85
C LYS A 409 7.55 10.23 14.45
N ILE A 410 8.29 9.81 13.43
CA ILE A 410 8.31 8.42 12.95
C ILE A 410 8.88 7.48 14.02
N LEU A 411 9.97 7.90 14.69
CA LEU A 411 10.55 7.15 15.81
C LEU A 411 9.56 7.03 16.98
N GLN A 412 8.82 8.09 17.30
CA GLN A 412 7.77 8.07 18.31
C GLN A 412 6.60 7.16 17.93
N ALA A 413 6.25 7.10 16.65
CA ALA A 413 5.25 6.16 16.12
C ALA A 413 5.70 4.69 16.14
N GLY A 414 6.96 4.42 16.52
CA GLY A 414 7.46 3.04 16.70
C GLY A 414 8.28 2.48 15.54
N TYR A 415 8.65 3.29 14.55
CA TYR A 415 9.36 2.82 13.37
C TYR A 415 10.83 3.29 13.34
N PRO A 416 11.76 2.46 12.84
CA PRO A 416 13.12 2.92 12.55
C PRO A 416 13.12 3.85 11.34
N VAL A 417 14.12 4.75 11.29
CA VAL A 417 14.21 5.79 10.25
C VAL A 417 15.57 5.75 9.58
N VAL A 418 15.58 5.95 8.26
CA VAL A 418 16.78 6.28 7.51
C VAL A 418 16.57 7.61 6.76
N ILE A 419 17.41 8.61 7.06
CA ILE A 419 17.39 9.88 6.33
C ILE A 419 18.37 9.80 5.16
N ASP A 420 17.83 9.76 3.94
CA ASP A 420 18.57 9.75 2.68
C ASP A 420 18.91 11.18 2.27
N ALA A 421 20.07 11.65 2.74
CA ALA A 421 20.58 12.99 2.50
C ALA A 421 22.12 12.98 2.49
N ALA A 422 22.73 14.08 2.07
CA ALA A 422 24.20 14.15 1.92
C ALA A 422 24.96 14.19 3.26
N TYR A 423 24.43 14.87 4.27
CA TYR A 423 25.03 15.04 5.61
C TYR A 423 26.52 15.43 5.62
N LEU A 424 26.93 16.29 4.70
CA LEU A 424 28.33 16.68 4.50
C LEU A 424 28.90 17.57 5.60
N LYS A 425 28.03 18.21 6.39
CA LYS A 425 28.43 19.12 7.46
C LYS A 425 28.27 18.46 8.84
N GLN A 426 29.26 18.66 9.70
CA GLN A 426 29.26 18.13 11.07
C GLN A 426 28.02 18.59 11.84
N LYS A 427 27.64 19.88 11.72
CA LYS A 427 26.43 20.45 12.36
C LYS A 427 25.16 19.64 12.02
N GLN A 428 25.00 19.20 10.76
CA GLN A 428 23.84 18.42 10.33
C GLN A 428 23.82 17.04 11.01
N ARG A 429 24.98 16.36 11.05
CA ARG A 429 25.12 15.03 11.67
C ARG A 429 24.92 15.08 13.18
N GLN A 430 25.45 16.11 13.85
CA GLN A 430 25.22 16.33 15.30
C GLN A 430 23.75 16.57 15.61
N ALA A 431 23.03 17.35 14.78
CA ALA A 431 21.61 17.58 14.97
C ALA A 431 20.81 16.27 14.83
N ALA A 432 21.15 15.39 13.86
CA ALA A 432 20.52 14.08 13.75
C ALA A 432 20.85 13.16 14.95
N CYS A 433 22.09 13.17 15.43
CA CYS A 433 22.51 12.42 16.60
C CYS A 433 21.68 12.85 17.84
N HIS A 434 21.49 14.16 18.01
CA HIS A 434 20.67 14.69 19.11
C HIS A 434 19.21 14.18 19.08
N ILE A 435 18.60 14.09 17.89
CA ILE A 435 17.25 13.48 17.76
C ILE A 435 17.25 12.02 18.22
N ALA A 436 18.28 11.25 17.87
CA ALA A 436 18.40 9.86 18.33
C ALA A 436 18.55 9.77 19.86
N GLU A 437 19.33 10.67 20.46
CA GLU A 437 19.50 10.79 21.92
C GLU A 437 18.16 11.16 22.60
N GLU A 438 17.46 12.19 22.12
CA GLU A 438 16.16 12.63 22.66
C GLU A 438 15.09 11.54 22.57
N THR A 439 15.11 10.73 21.51
CA THR A 439 14.15 9.63 21.30
C THR A 439 14.60 8.31 21.90
N GLY A 440 15.81 8.27 22.48
CA GLY A 440 16.37 7.09 23.16
C GLY A 440 16.64 5.91 22.21
N VAL A 441 17.08 6.20 20.97
CA VAL A 441 17.35 5.16 19.96
C VAL A 441 18.82 5.19 19.52
N PRO A 442 19.38 4.05 19.06
CA PRO A 442 20.71 4.03 18.45
C PRO A 442 20.81 4.94 17.24
N PHE A 443 21.99 5.57 17.07
CA PHE A 443 22.32 6.39 15.91
C PHE A 443 23.38 5.72 15.04
N LEU A 444 23.20 5.79 13.69
CA LEU A 444 24.11 5.23 12.70
C LEU A 444 24.40 6.23 11.57
N ILE A 445 25.68 6.37 11.19
CA ILE A 445 26.09 7.07 9.98
C ILE A 445 26.50 6.05 8.92
N LEU A 446 25.82 6.03 7.79
CA LEU A 446 26.13 5.17 6.65
C LEU A 446 27.06 5.95 5.70
N ASP A 447 28.38 5.76 5.86
CA ASP A 447 29.40 6.45 5.06
C ASP A 447 29.51 5.80 3.68
N CYS A 448 28.71 6.29 2.73
CA CYS A 448 28.59 5.80 1.35
C CYS A 448 29.80 6.27 0.50
N GLN A 449 30.46 5.31 -0.12
CA GLN A 449 31.64 5.56 -0.95
C GLN A 449 31.56 4.78 -2.26
N ALA A 450 32.05 5.39 -3.35
CA ALA A 450 32.27 4.75 -4.64
C ALA A 450 33.44 5.43 -5.37
N PRO A 451 34.13 4.75 -6.29
CA PRO A 451 35.13 5.38 -7.16
C PRO A 451 34.51 6.49 -8.01
N GLU A 452 35.30 7.54 -8.28
CA GLU A 452 34.81 8.71 -9.02
C GLU A 452 34.28 8.35 -10.42
N ALA A 453 34.92 7.40 -11.11
CA ALA A 453 34.47 6.91 -12.41
C ALA A 453 33.07 6.26 -12.35
N VAL A 454 32.78 5.55 -11.25
CA VAL A 454 31.47 4.93 -11.03
C VAL A 454 30.41 6.00 -10.78
N ILE A 455 30.72 7.00 -9.95
CA ILE A 455 29.80 8.13 -9.66
C ILE A 455 29.47 8.87 -10.96
N ALA A 456 30.46 9.15 -11.82
CA ALA A 456 30.26 9.81 -13.11
C ALA A 456 29.35 8.97 -14.03
N GLY A 457 29.54 7.64 -14.08
CA GLY A 457 28.69 6.73 -14.86
C GLY A 457 27.25 6.74 -14.38
N TRP A 458 27.01 6.63 -13.07
CA TRP A 458 25.67 6.67 -12.49
C TRP A 458 24.97 8.02 -12.70
N LEU A 459 25.73 9.12 -12.64
CA LEU A 459 25.17 10.44 -12.92
C LEU A 459 24.70 10.56 -14.37
N ALA A 460 25.50 10.08 -15.33
CA ALA A 460 25.15 10.08 -16.75
C ALA A 460 23.91 9.22 -17.04
N GLN A 461 23.83 8.02 -16.45
CA GLN A 461 22.66 7.16 -16.55
C GLN A 461 21.41 7.84 -16.00
N ARG A 462 21.48 8.42 -14.81
CA ARG A 462 20.38 9.12 -14.15
C ARG A 462 19.85 10.30 -14.99
N GLN A 463 20.75 11.06 -15.59
CA GLN A 463 20.40 12.17 -16.48
C GLN A 463 19.69 11.69 -17.75
N ALA A 464 20.10 10.54 -18.29
CA ALA A 464 19.45 9.92 -19.45
C ALA A 464 18.03 9.39 -19.13
N GLU A 465 17.81 8.86 -17.93
CA GLU A 465 16.51 8.32 -17.49
C GLU A 465 15.50 9.41 -17.10
N GLY A 466 15.96 10.59 -16.63
CA GLY A 466 15.13 11.76 -16.32
C GLY A 466 14.09 11.59 -15.19
N LYS A 467 14.18 10.50 -14.41
CA LYS A 467 13.18 10.14 -13.39
C LYS A 467 13.61 10.41 -11.95
N ASP A 468 14.89 10.75 -11.71
CA ASP A 468 15.39 10.98 -10.34
C ASP A 468 14.99 12.37 -9.83
N PRO A 469 14.48 12.50 -8.60
CA PRO A 469 14.13 13.80 -8.01
C PRO A 469 15.34 14.71 -7.73
N SER A 470 16.57 14.20 -7.80
CA SER A 470 17.81 14.98 -7.56
C SER A 470 18.27 15.70 -8.81
N ASP A 471 18.48 17.02 -8.71
CA ASP A 471 18.96 17.89 -9.78
C ASP A 471 20.51 18.04 -9.80
N ALA A 472 21.26 17.09 -9.19
CA ALA A 472 22.72 17.19 -9.05
C ALA A 472 23.47 17.07 -10.39
N THR A 473 24.47 17.94 -10.57
CA THR A 473 25.42 17.95 -11.71
C THR A 473 26.83 17.59 -11.26
N LEU A 474 27.75 17.37 -12.19
CA LEU A 474 29.16 17.15 -11.86
C LEU A 474 29.80 18.30 -11.06
N ASP A 475 29.41 19.54 -11.34
CA ASP A 475 29.90 20.70 -10.61
C ASP A 475 29.38 20.76 -9.17
N VAL A 476 28.12 20.32 -8.96
CA VAL A 476 27.57 20.13 -7.61
C VAL A 476 28.38 19.09 -6.85
N ILE A 477 28.72 17.96 -7.47
CA ILE A 477 29.52 16.90 -6.83
C ILE A 477 30.91 17.41 -6.45
N ARG A 478 31.60 18.12 -7.34
CA ARG A 478 32.92 18.71 -7.07
C ARG A 478 32.87 19.70 -5.91
N THR A 479 31.85 20.56 -5.88
CA THR A 479 31.65 21.52 -4.78
C THR A 479 31.37 20.80 -3.47
N GLN A 480 30.56 19.74 -3.48
CA GLN A 480 30.30 18.90 -2.33
C GLN A 480 31.56 18.21 -1.80
N GLN A 481 32.42 17.69 -2.70
CA GLN A 481 33.70 17.09 -2.33
C GLN A 481 34.64 18.11 -1.69
N ALA A 482 34.74 19.33 -2.25
CA ALA A 482 35.60 20.40 -1.74
C ALA A 482 35.12 20.95 -0.37
N THR A 483 33.82 20.91 -0.09
CA THR A 483 33.23 21.48 1.11
C THR A 483 32.81 20.43 2.17
N ARG A 484 33.02 19.16 1.88
CA ARG A 484 32.75 18.05 2.83
C ARG A 484 33.60 18.18 4.09
N GLU A 485 32.97 18.05 5.23
CA GLU A 485 33.65 17.95 6.52
C GLU A 485 33.87 16.48 6.88
N PRO A 486 35.10 16.02 7.18
CA PRO A 486 35.37 14.62 7.49
C PRO A 486 34.62 14.20 8.77
N LEU A 487 34.39 12.90 8.92
CA LEU A 487 33.84 12.35 10.17
C LEU A 487 34.85 12.54 11.29
N THR A 488 34.39 12.99 12.45
CA THR A 488 35.20 13.05 13.69
C THR A 488 35.48 11.64 14.23
N ALA A 489 36.41 11.53 15.17
CA ALA A 489 36.69 10.24 15.82
C ALA A 489 35.45 9.65 16.51
N ALA A 490 34.62 10.48 17.14
CA ALA A 490 33.37 10.05 17.76
C ALA A 490 32.35 9.57 16.72
N GLU A 491 32.17 10.30 15.61
CA GLU A 491 31.27 9.92 14.52
C GLU A 491 31.73 8.65 13.82
N THR A 492 33.05 8.42 13.73
CA THR A 492 33.61 7.20 13.12
C THR A 492 33.20 5.94 13.90
N VAL A 493 33.11 6.01 15.21
CA VAL A 493 32.61 4.89 16.04
C VAL A 493 31.15 4.55 15.73
N GLN A 494 30.34 5.56 15.45
CA GLN A 494 28.93 5.41 15.09
C GLN A 494 28.73 5.14 13.59
N SER A 495 29.80 5.16 12.78
CA SER A 495 29.69 5.00 11.33
C SER A 495 29.87 3.55 10.87
N LYS A 496 29.26 3.26 9.72
CA LYS A 496 29.52 2.06 8.91
C LYS A 496 29.88 2.52 7.51
N ARG A 497 31.10 2.21 7.08
CA ARG A 497 31.52 2.41 5.69
C ARG A 497 30.77 1.43 4.78
N VAL A 498 30.27 1.93 3.65
CA VAL A 498 29.54 1.18 2.63
C VAL A 498 30.10 1.50 1.26
N ASP A 499 30.77 0.53 0.64
CA ASP A 499 31.19 0.61 -0.76
C ASP A 499 29.98 0.30 -1.65
N THR A 500 29.35 1.34 -2.16
CA THR A 500 28.03 1.25 -2.81
C THR A 500 28.04 0.59 -4.19
N HIS A 501 29.23 0.44 -4.80
CA HIS A 501 29.43 -0.28 -6.07
C HIS A 501 29.75 -1.78 -5.86
N ASP A 502 29.98 -2.21 -4.62
CA ASP A 502 30.26 -3.60 -4.26
C ASP A 502 29.03 -4.26 -3.63
N ALA A 503 28.49 -5.27 -4.31
CA ALA A 503 27.32 -6.01 -3.86
C ALA A 503 27.57 -6.69 -2.49
N ALA A 504 28.79 -7.21 -2.24
CA ALA A 504 29.11 -7.85 -0.96
C ALA A 504 29.09 -6.85 0.21
N SER A 505 29.52 -5.59 -0.03
CA SER A 505 29.42 -4.51 0.96
C SER A 505 27.98 -4.18 1.30
N LEU A 506 27.08 -4.16 0.29
CA LEU A 506 25.66 -3.91 0.47
C LEU A 506 24.96 -5.08 1.19
N ASP A 507 25.29 -6.32 0.85
CA ASP A 507 24.70 -7.51 1.49
C ASP A 507 25.15 -7.64 2.94
N GLY A 508 26.44 -7.39 3.24
CA GLY A 508 26.97 -7.40 4.61
C GLY A 508 26.54 -6.21 5.48
N LEU A 509 25.90 -5.19 4.91
CA LEU A 509 25.46 -4.00 5.65
C LEU A 509 24.39 -4.35 6.70
N VAL A 510 23.36 -5.05 6.28
CA VAL A 510 22.19 -5.41 7.13
C VAL A 510 22.63 -6.28 8.31
N ASP A 511 23.44 -7.29 8.05
CA ASP A 511 23.95 -8.18 9.09
C ASP A 511 24.87 -7.43 10.07
N GLY A 512 25.70 -6.53 9.56
CA GLY A 512 26.53 -5.66 10.41
C GLY A 512 25.71 -4.72 11.29
N ILE A 513 24.54 -4.26 10.83
CA ILE A 513 23.62 -3.45 11.64
C ILE A 513 22.95 -4.33 12.70
N ARG A 514 22.45 -5.52 12.34
CA ARG A 514 21.83 -6.47 13.29
C ARG A 514 22.79 -6.88 14.42
N GLN A 515 24.06 -7.07 14.11
CA GLN A 515 25.08 -7.37 15.12
C GLN A 515 25.31 -6.22 16.12
N ARG A 516 25.20 -4.97 15.64
CA ARG A 516 25.35 -3.78 16.50
C ARG A 516 24.10 -3.43 17.29
N LEU A 517 22.94 -3.82 16.78
CA LEU A 517 21.62 -3.52 17.37
C LEU A 517 20.87 -4.83 17.62
N PRO A 518 21.24 -5.58 18.67
CA PRO A 518 20.56 -6.82 19.01
C PRO A 518 19.08 -6.54 19.28
N GLY A 519 18.20 -7.23 18.56
CA GLY A 519 16.75 -7.08 18.60
C GLY A 519 16.12 -6.55 17.30
N LEU A 520 16.94 -6.27 16.26
CA LEU A 520 16.47 -5.99 14.89
C LEU A 520 16.22 -7.29 14.10
#